data_6f78be68d67d05979953a6fa054fb5b6
#
_entry.id   6f78be68d67d05979953a6fa054fb5b6
#
_cell.length_a   1.000
_cell.length_b   1.000
_cell.length_c   1.000
_cell.angle_alpha   90.00
_cell.angle_beta   90.00
_cell.angle_gamma   90.00
#
_symmetry.space_group_name_H-M   'P 1'
#
loop_
_entity.id
_entity.type
_entity.pdbx_description
1 polymer ?
#
loop_
_entity_poly.entity_id
_entity_poly.type
_entity_poly.pdbx_seq_one_letter_code
_entity_poly.pdbx_strand_id
1 'polypeptide(L)'
;MNKYSIPANALITVAGTVGVGKSTLTAALAERLGFKTSLEKVDHNPYLEKFYHDFERWSFHLQIYFLAERFKEQKNIFLSGGGFVQDRSIYEDTGIFAKMHADQGTMNPTDYETYTSLFEAMVMTPFFPHPDVLVYLEGSLPSILSRIEERGREMEIQTERSYWEQMYRRYSNWINEFDACPVLRLNIDEYDVHDPASMDAILVEVGKVISKK
;
A
#
# COMPACT_ATOMS: atom_id res chain seq x y z
N MET A 1 24.45 -6.85 7.08
CA MET A 1 23.23 -7.67 6.88
C MET A 1 22.79 -8.18 8.24
N ASN A 2 21.50 -8.15 8.52
CA ASN A 2 20.95 -8.74 9.74
C ASN A 2 20.83 -10.28 9.62
N LYS A 3 20.31 -10.95 10.68
CA LYS A 3 20.14 -12.43 10.69
C LYS A 3 19.24 -12.98 9.56
N TYR A 4 18.49 -12.12 8.87
CA TYR A 4 17.57 -12.49 7.78
C TYR A 4 18.12 -12.18 6.39
N SER A 5 19.38 -11.73 6.27
CA SER A 5 20.00 -11.30 5.01
C SER A 5 19.35 -10.09 4.34
N ILE A 6 18.61 -9.27 5.11
CA ILE A 6 17.99 -8.03 4.63
C ILE A 6 19.00 -6.88 4.78
N PRO A 7 19.28 -6.09 3.71
CA PRO A 7 20.15 -4.91 3.78
C PRO A 7 19.65 -3.88 4.81
N ALA A 8 20.57 -3.21 5.50
CA ALA A 8 20.23 -2.22 6.53
C ALA A 8 19.50 -0.97 5.98
N ASN A 9 19.57 -0.75 4.69
CA ASN A 9 18.92 0.35 3.97
C ASN A 9 17.78 -0.12 3.05
N ALA A 10 17.29 -1.36 3.21
CA ALA A 10 16.22 -1.86 2.38
C ALA A 10 14.91 -1.08 2.54
N LEU A 11 14.18 -0.93 1.45
CA LEU A 11 12.80 -0.45 1.42
C LEU A 11 11.87 -1.64 1.21
N ILE A 12 11.11 -1.99 2.24
CA ILE A 12 10.08 -3.03 2.20
C ILE A 12 8.73 -2.34 2.11
N THR A 13 7.94 -2.63 1.09
CA THR A 13 6.60 -2.07 0.95
C THR A 13 5.55 -3.15 1.22
N VAL A 14 4.58 -2.85 2.07
CA VAL A 14 3.45 -3.74 2.38
C VAL A 14 2.24 -3.28 1.59
N ALA A 15 1.72 -4.13 0.73
CA ALA A 15 0.60 -3.85 -0.17
C ALA A 15 -0.59 -4.78 0.11
N GLY A 16 -1.77 -4.40 -0.35
CA GLY A 16 -3.01 -5.18 -0.23
C GLY A 16 -4.22 -4.30 0.03
N THR A 17 -5.40 -4.88 -0.07
CA THR A 17 -6.67 -4.12 0.00
C THR A 17 -6.90 -3.46 1.37
N VAL A 18 -7.87 -2.58 1.43
CA VAL A 18 -8.34 -1.97 2.70
C VAL A 18 -8.78 -3.09 3.66
N GLY A 19 -8.46 -2.97 4.95
CA GLY A 19 -8.82 -3.95 5.98
C GLY A 19 -7.91 -5.19 6.08
N VAL A 20 -6.96 -5.43 5.14
CA VAL A 20 -6.14 -6.64 5.11
C VAL A 20 -5.05 -6.73 6.21
N GLY A 21 -4.78 -5.64 6.94
CA GLY A 21 -3.80 -5.63 8.04
C GLY A 21 -2.41 -5.07 7.71
N LYS A 22 -2.27 -4.28 6.63
CA LYS A 22 -0.99 -3.68 6.21
C LYS A 22 -0.26 -2.94 7.33
N SER A 23 -0.94 -1.99 7.99
CA SER A 23 -0.31 -1.14 9.01
C SER A 23 0.21 -1.95 10.19
N THR A 24 -0.50 -3.02 10.57
CA THR A 24 -0.09 -3.93 11.65
C THR A 24 1.19 -4.68 11.26
N LEU A 25 1.23 -5.26 10.07
CA LEU A 25 2.42 -5.96 9.59
C LEU A 25 3.60 -4.99 9.37
N THR A 26 3.35 -3.79 8.83
CA THR A 26 4.36 -2.74 8.65
C THR A 26 5.04 -2.40 9.97
N ALA A 27 4.27 -2.18 11.04
CA ALA A 27 4.82 -1.90 12.36
C ALA A 27 5.64 -3.07 12.92
N ALA A 28 5.11 -4.29 12.82
CA ALA A 28 5.77 -5.50 13.33
C ALA A 28 7.10 -5.81 12.60
N LEU A 29 7.14 -5.67 11.26
CA LEU A 29 8.37 -5.84 10.48
C LEU A 29 9.40 -4.76 10.82
N ALA A 30 8.98 -3.50 10.92
CA ALA A 30 9.88 -2.39 11.23
C ALA A 30 10.49 -2.54 12.63
N GLU A 31 9.71 -2.88 13.63
CA GLU A 31 10.19 -3.14 14.99
C GLU A 31 11.27 -4.24 15.01
N ARG A 32 11.00 -5.36 14.35
CA ARG A 32 11.92 -6.49 14.32
C ARG A 32 13.22 -6.22 13.58
N LEU A 33 13.18 -5.37 12.56
CA LEU A 33 14.36 -5.00 11.77
C LEU A 33 15.11 -3.78 12.34
N GLY A 34 14.51 -3.03 13.27
CA GLY A 34 15.00 -1.73 13.71
C GLY A 34 14.90 -0.68 12.58
N PHE A 35 13.93 -0.85 11.68
CA PHE A 35 13.67 0.06 10.57
C PHE A 35 12.67 1.14 10.95
N LYS A 36 12.65 2.22 10.19
CA LYS A 36 11.61 3.26 10.32
C LYS A 36 10.33 2.79 9.61
N THR A 37 9.19 3.30 10.06
CA THR A 37 7.90 3.11 9.38
C THR A 37 7.55 4.34 8.55
N SER A 38 6.92 4.09 7.40
CA SER A 38 6.19 5.11 6.64
C SER A 38 4.73 4.64 6.54
N LEU A 39 3.87 5.18 7.40
CA LEU A 39 2.45 4.82 7.47
C LEU A 39 1.62 5.72 6.55
N GLU A 40 0.52 5.18 6.03
CA GLU A 40 -0.43 5.94 5.25
C GLU A 40 -1.08 7.03 6.12
N LYS A 41 -1.03 8.29 5.66
CA LYS A 41 -1.59 9.44 6.37
C LYS A 41 -3.10 9.55 6.12
N VAL A 42 -3.85 8.76 6.83
CA VAL A 42 -5.31 8.75 6.78
C VAL A 42 -5.89 9.81 7.71
N ASP A 43 -5.30 9.92 8.91
CA ASP A 43 -5.72 10.90 9.91
C ASP A 43 -5.44 12.32 9.41
N HIS A 44 -6.42 13.21 9.62
CA HIS A 44 -6.39 14.60 9.15
C HIS A 44 -6.39 14.78 7.62
N ASN A 45 -6.71 13.75 6.84
CA ASN A 45 -6.90 13.89 5.40
C ASN A 45 -8.17 14.72 5.12
N PRO A 46 -8.05 15.92 4.52
CA PRO A 46 -9.19 16.83 4.37
C PRO A 46 -10.22 16.38 3.33
N TYR A 47 -9.90 15.35 2.54
CA TYR A 47 -10.72 14.86 1.44
C TYR A 47 -11.34 13.50 1.71
N LEU A 48 -10.81 12.70 2.65
CA LEU A 48 -11.19 11.29 2.78
C LEU A 48 -12.68 11.10 3.09
N GLU A 49 -13.21 11.80 4.08
CA GLU A 49 -14.63 11.73 4.43
C GLU A 49 -15.53 12.24 3.29
N LYS A 50 -15.13 13.36 2.69
CA LYS A 50 -15.87 13.95 1.55
C LYS A 50 -15.93 13.01 0.36
N PHE A 51 -14.83 12.31 0.10
CA PHE A 51 -14.70 11.33 -0.98
C PHE A 51 -15.68 10.16 -0.80
N TYR A 52 -15.81 9.60 0.39
CA TYR A 52 -16.76 8.52 0.63
C TYR A 52 -18.23 8.96 0.50
N HIS A 53 -18.50 10.25 0.69
CA HIS A 53 -19.85 10.82 0.48
C HIS A 53 -20.15 11.16 -0.99
N ASP A 54 -19.12 11.50 -1.79
CA ASP A 54 -19.29 11.92 -3.18
C ASP A 54 -18.00 11.61 -4.00
N PHE A 55 -17.96 10.41 -4.57
CA PHE A 55 -16.82 9.94 -5.36
C PHE A 55 -16.59 10.82 -6.60
N GLU A 56 -17.63 11.22 -7.31
CA GLU A 56 -17.52 12.02 -8.53
C GLU A 56 -16.85 13.37 -8.26
N ARG A 57 -17.25 14.02 -7.18
CA ARG A 57 -16.69 15.33 -6.80
C ARG A 57 -15.26 15.23 -6.28
N TRP A 58 -14.91 14.19 -5.52
CA TRP A 58 -13.71 14.20 -4.69
C TRP A 58 -12.63 13.19 -5.07
N SER A 59 -12.88 12.30 -6.05
CA SER A 59 -11.90 11.28 -6.44
C SER A 59 -10.57 11.89 -6.85
N PHE A 60 -10.56 12.85 -7.78
CA PHE A 60 -9.32 13.50 -8.23
C PHE A 60 -8.59 14.20 -7.07
N HIS A 61 -9.32 14.95 -6.26
CA HIS A 61 -8.72 15.70 -5.15
C HIS A 61 -8.06 14.78 -4.13
N LEU A 62 -8.73 13.67 -3.77
CA LEU A 62 -8.20 12.69 -2.84
C LEU A 62 -6.96 12.01 -3.42
N GLN A 63 -6.99 11.60 -4.69
CA GLN A 63 -5.87 10.91 -5.32
C GLN A 63 -4.65 11.83 -5.48
N ILE A 64 -4.83 13.09 -5.82
CA ILE A 64 -3.73 14.09 -5.83
C ILE A 64 -3.16 14.31 -4.43
N TYR A 65 -4.00 14.36 -3.40
CA TYR A 65 -3.54 14.48 -2.02
C TYR A 65 -2.66 13.30 -1.62
N PHE A 66 -3.12 12.06 -1.87
CA PHE A 66 -2.33 10.87 -1.57
C PHE A 66 -1.03 10.82 -2.38
N LEU A 67 -1.07 11.15 -3.66
CA LEU A 67 0.12 11.23 -4.51
C LEU A 67 1.17 12.21 -3.96
N ALA A 68 0.73 13.40 -3.53
CA ALA A 68 1.61 14.41 -2.95
C ALA A 68 2.22 13.95 -1.61
N GLU A 69 1.42 13.36 -0.71
CA GLU A 69 1.91 12.84 0.57
C GLU A 69 2.86 11.66 0.36
N ARG A 70 2.54 10.77 -0.58
CA ARG A 70 3.40 9.63 -0.95
C ARG A 70 4.75 10.11 -1.49
N PHE A 71 4.76 11.12 -2.34
CA PHE A 71 6.00 11.67 -2.89
C PHE A 71 6.87 12.34 -1.81
N LYS A 72 6.27 13.06 -0.86
CA LYS A 72 7.00 13.60 0.30
C LYS A 72 7.66 12.50 1.13
N GLU A 73 6.94 11.40 1.36
CA GLU A 73 7.48 10.25 2.09
C GLU A 73 8.62 9.55 1.32
N GLN A 74 8.48 9.37 -0.01
CA GLN A 74 9.56 8.80 -0.83
C GLN A 74 10.83 9.67 -0.77
N LYS A 75 10.68 10.99 -0.80
CA LYS A 75 11.80 11.91 -0.62
C LYS A 75 12.45 11.76 0.77
N ASN A 76 11.64 11.63 1.81
CA ASN A 76 12.12 11.41 3.17
C ASN A 76 12.88 10.09 3.32
N ILE A 77 12.35 9.00 2.73
CA ILE A 77 13.01 7.69 2.69
C ILE A 77 14.38 7.82 2.02
N PHE A 78 14.43 8.43 0.84
CA PHE A 78 15.69 8.66 0.11
C PHE A 78 16.72 9.43 0.93
N LEU A 79 16.32 10.55 1.52
CA LEU A 79 17.23 11.42 2.31
C LEU A 79 17.70 10.77 3.61
N SER A 80 16.93 9.87 4.18
CA SER A 80 17.27 9.20 5.43
C SER A 80 18.38 8.16 5.29
N GLY A 81 18.52 7.53 4.12
CA GLY A 81 19.55 6.52 3.83
C GLY A 81 19.48 5.23 4.66
N GLY A 82 18.44 5.06 5.50
CA GLY A 82 18.24 3.90 6.36
C GLY A 82 17.14 2.97 5.85
N GLY A 83 16.92 1.85 6.55
CA GLY A 83 15.86 0.91 6.24
C GLY A 83 14.46 1.44 6.60
N PHE A 84 13.50 1.15 5.74
CA PHE A 84 12.10 1.50 5.91
C PHE A 84 11.15 0.33 5.64
N VAL A 85 10.04 0.30 6.39
CA VAL A 85 8.88 -0.48 6.02
C VAL A 85 7.73 0.49 5.75
N GLN A 86 7.19 0.45 4.53
CA GLN A 86 6.19 1.38 4.02
C GLN A 86 4.82 0.71 3.91
N ASP A 87 3.79 1.34 4.48
CA ASP A 87 2.38 0.95 4.32
C ASP A 87 1.83 1.56 3.05
N ARG A 88 1.52 0.72 2.08
CA ARG A 88 1.04 1.04 0.74
C ARG A 88 2.07 1.75 -0.15
N SER A 89 1.95 1.55 -1.44
CA SER A 89 2.83 2.09 -2.46
C SER A 89 2.12 3.13 -3.34
N ILE A 90 2.92 3.97 -3.99
CA ILE A 90 2.46 4.88 -5.05
C ILE A 90 1.87 4.10 -6.25
N TYR A 91 2.33 2.87 -6.46
CA TYR A 91 1.85 1.99 -7.53
C TYR A 91 0.41 1.52 -7.30
N GLU A 92 -0.01 1.29 -6.03
CA GLU A 92 -1.39 0.98 -5.66
C GLU A 92 -2.30 2.19 -5.86
N ASP A 93 -1.82 3.38 -5.44
CA ASP A 93 -2.58 4.63 -5.57
C ASP A 93 -2.94 4.86 -7.05
N THR A 94 -1.99 4.64 -7.96
CA THR A 94 -2.17 4.84 -9.40
C THR A 94 -2.88 3.67 -10.08
N GLY A 95 -2.36 2.45 -9.89
CA GLY A 95 -2.82 1.26 -10.64
C GLY A 95 -4.16 0.71 -10.18
N ILE A 96 -4.58 1.03 -8.94
CA ILE A 96 -5.83 0.53 -8.37
C ILE A 96 -6.81 1.66 -8.13
N PHE A 97 -6.50 2.62 -7.24
CA PHE A 97 -7.47 3.61 -6.80
C PHE A 97 -7.81 4.62 -7.91
N ALA A 98 -6.82 5.34 -8.43
CA ALA A 98 -7.06 6.31 -9.50
C ALA A 98 -7.65 5.64 -10.75
N LYS A 99 -7.11 4.49 -11.13
CA LYS A 99 -7.61 3.68 -12.26
C LYS A 99 -9.05 3.22 -12.06
N MET A 100 -9.43 2.82 -10.85
CA MET A 100 -10.81 2.41 -10.56
C MET A 100 -11.78 3.57 -10.78
N HIS A 101 -11.46 4.75 -10.26
CA HIS A 101 -12.32 5.92 -10.40
C HIS A 101 -12.40 6.44 -11.84
N ALA A 102 -11.31 6.31 -12.61
CA ALA A 102 -11.32 6.61 -14.04
C ALA A 102 -12.23 5.63 -14.81
N ASP A 103 -12.11 4.33 -14.56
CA ASP A 103 -12.93 3.30 -15.23
C ASP A 103 -14.41 3.41 -14.89
N GLN A 104 -14.75 3.89 -13.70
CA GLN A 104 -16.12 4.11 -13.25
C GLN A 104 -16.70 5.47 -13.71
N GLY A 105 -15.88 6.35 -14.28
CA GLY A 105 -16.27 7.70 -14.68
C GLY A 105 -16.42 8.69 -13.52
N THR A 106 -16.09 8.30 -12.28
CA THR A 106 -16.06 9.20 -11.11
C THR A 106 -14.81 10.07 -11.06
N MET A 107 -13.81 9.79 -11.90
CA MET A 107 -12.73 10.68 -12.27
C MET A 107 -12.77 10.86 -13.79
N ASN A 108 -12.92 12.09 -14.27
CA ASN A 108 -13.01 12.34 -15.70
C ASN A 108 -11.67 12.06 -16.43
N PRO A 109 -11.69 11.84 -17.76
CA PRO A 109 -10.47 11.48 -18.50
C PRO A 109 -9.34 12.52 -18.38
N THR A 110 -9.65 13.81 -18.37
CA THR A 110 -8.65 14.88 -18.27
C THR A 110 -7.97 14.89 -16.90
N ASP A 111 -8.75 14.68 -15.82
CA ASP A 111 -8.21 14.58 -14.47
C ASP A 111 -7.33 13.33 -14.32
N TYR A 112 -7.74 12.20 -14.88
CA TYR A 112 -6.95 10.97 -14.86
C TYR A 112 -5.64 11.10 -15.64
N GLU A 113 -5.66 11.71 -16.83
CA GLU A 113 -4.46 12.00 -17.63
C GLU A 113 -3.50 12.94 -16.87
N THR A 114 -4.04 13.97 -16.23
CA THR A 114 -3.25 14.88 -15.39
C THR A 114 -2.60 14.16 -14.22
N TYR A 115 -3.36 13.28 -13.54
CA TYR A 115 -2.87 12.47 -12.43
C TYR A 115 -1.74 11.53 -12.88
N THR A 116 -1.94 10.78 -13.96
CA THR A 116 -0.94 9.82 -14.47
C THR A 116 0.32 10.50 -14.95
N SER A 117 0.21 11.65 -15.64
CA SER A 117 1.37 12.44 -16.06
C SER A 117 2.19 12.93 -14.86
N LEU A 118 1.52 13.35 -13.79
CA LEU A 118 2.20 13.76 -12.55
C LEU A 118 2.88 12.56 -11.86
N PHE A 119 2.21 11.42 -11.78
CA PHE A 119 2.80 10.18 -11.25
C PHE A 119 4.07 9.79 -12.01
N GLU A 120 4.01 9.75 -13.34
CA GLU A 120 5.17 9.41 -14.19
C GLU A 120 6.34 10.35 -13.96
N ALA A 121 6.10 11.66 -13.92
CA ALA A 121 7.12 12.66 -13.65
C ALA A 121 7.77 12.46 -12.27
N MET A 122 7.00 12.06 -11.24
CA MET A 122 7.50 11.80 -9.90
C MET A 122 8.36 10.54 -9.84
N VAL A 123 7.90 9.43 -10.43
CA VAL A 123 8.61 8.14 -10.40
C VAL A 123 9.92 8.20 -11.20
N MET A 124 9.96 8.99 -12.26
CA MET A 124 11.17 9.18 -13.07
C MET A 124 12.25 10.04 -12.41
N THR A 125 11.99 10.63 -11.25
CA THR A 125 13.02 11.44 -10.57
C THR A 125 14.15 10.56 -10.02
N PRO A 126 15.44 10.98 -10.13
CA PRO A 126 16.58 10.17 -9.70
C PRO A 126 16.59 9.82 -8.20
N PHE A 127 15.83 10.54 -7.39
CA PHE A 127 15.72 10.33 -5.94
C PHE A 127 14.47 9.56 -5.54
N PHE A 128 13.75 8.95 -6.47
CA PHE A 128 12.59 8.14 -6.13
C PHE A 128 13.05 6.71 -5.78
N PRO A 129 12.99 6.29 -4.50
CA PRO A 129 13.43 4.97 -4.11
C PRO A 129 12.41 3.92 -4.56
N HIS A 130 12.90 2.92 -5.29
CA HIS A 130 12.10 1.74 -5.62
C HIS A 130 12.17 0.73 -4.48
N PRO A 131 11.07 0.04 -4.16
CA PRO A 131 11.09 -1.02 -3.16
C PRO A 131 12.08 -2.16 -3.52
N ASP A 132 12.72 -2.72 -2.51
CA ASP A 132 13.52 -3.94 -2.69
C ASP A 132 12.63 -5.18 -2.75
N VAL A 133 11.49 -5.11 -2.08
CA VAL A 133 10.44 -6.13 -2.11
C VAL A 133 9.08 -5.51 -1.80
N LEU A 134 8.05 -6.00 -2.47
CA LEU A 134 6.65 -5.74 -2.13
C LEU A 134 6.07 -6.97 -1.44
N VAL A 135 5.68 -6.82 -0.18
CA VAL A 135 4.98 -7.84 0.59
C VAL A 135 3.48 -7.64 0.38
N TYR A 136 2.90 -8.50 -0.44
CA TYR A 136 1.48 -8.44 -0.77
C TYR A 136 0.66 -9.30 0.17
N LEU A 137 -0.27 -8.67 0.90
CA LEU A 137 -1.20 -9.34 1.79
C LEU A 137 -2.46 -9.75 1.05
N GLU A 138 -2.76 -11.02 1.07
CA GLU A 138 -3.99 -11.59 0.53
C GLU A 138 -4.80 -12.31 1.59
N GLY A 139 -6.13 -12.31 1.43
CA GLY A 139 -7.08 -12.96 2.30
C GLY A 139 -8.41 -13.10 1.61
N SER A 140 -9.35 -13.83 2.21
CA SER A 140 -10.68 -13.95 1.65
C SER A 140 -11.46 -12.62 1.74
N LEU A 141 -12.32 -12.35 0.76
CA LEU A 141 -13.18 -11.16 0.82
C LEU A 141 -14.04 -11.10 2.09
N PRO A 142 -14.65 -12.20 2.58
CA PRO A 142 -15.37 -12.17 3.85
C PRO A 142 -14.51 -11.75 5.04
N SER A 143 -13.29 -12.29 5.16
CA SER A 143 -12.35 -11.93 6.24
C SER A 143 -11.98 -10.44 6.18
N ILE A 144 -11.78 -9.89 4.98
CA ILE A 144 -11.45 -8.49 4.76
C ILE A 144 -12.62 -7.59 5.17
N LEU A 145 -13.86 -7.93 4.77
CA LEU A 145 -15.05 -7.18 5.13
C LEU A 145 -15.27 -7.17 6.66
N SER A 146 -15.13 -8.31 7.32
CA SER A 146 -15.20 -8.39 8.78
C SER A 146 -14.21 -7.46 9.47
N ARG A 147 -12.96 -7.40 8.98
CA ARG A 147 -11.93 -6.50 9.53
C ARG A 147 -12.22 -5.02 9.28
N ILE A 148 -12.89 -4.67 8.17
CA ILE A 148 -13.35 -3.30 7.92
C ILE A 148 -14.43 -2.91 8.94
N GLU A 149 -15.39 -3.81 9.18
CA GLU A 149 -16.45 -3.60 10.19
C GLU A 149 -15.87 -3.49 11.60
N GLU A 150 -14.96 -4.41 11.99
CA GLU A 150 -14.29 -4.41 13.30
C GLU A 150 -13.49 -3.12 13.55
N ARG A 151 -12.85 -2.57 12.51
CA ARG A 151 -12.12 -1.29 12.60
C ARG A 151 -13.03 -0.11 12.90
N GLY A 152 -14.29 -0.16 12.52
CA GLY A 152 -15.33 0.77 12.96
C GLY A 152 -15.30 2.16 12.35
N ARG A 153 -14.65 2.37 11.20
CA ARG A 153 -14.70 3.66 10.48
C ARG A 153 -16.05 3.84 9.80
N GLU A 154 -16.86 4.75 10.31
CA GLU A 154 -18.24 4.95 9.87
C GLU A 154 -18.37 5.14 8.35
N MET A 155 -17.51 5.96 7.73
CA MET A 155 -17.50 6.19 6.28
C MET A 155 -17.23 4.92 5.47
N GLU A 156 -16.41 3.98 5.99
CA GLU A 156 -16.12 2.71 5.33
C GLU A 156 -17.29 1.73 5.50
N ILE A 157 -17.90 1.69 6.67
CA ILE A 157 -19.06 0.83 6.96
C ILE A 157 -20.27 1.24 6.11
N GLN A 158 -20.46 2.54 5.88
CA GLN A 158 -21.56 3.09 5.05
C GLN A 158 -21.30 2.91 3.55
N THR A 159 -20.08 2.52 3.14
CA THR A 159 -19.74 2.30 1.74
C THR A 159 -20.37 0.99 1.24
N GLU A 160 -20.97 1.02 0.06
CA GLU A 160 -21.58 -0.15 -0.54
C GLU A 160 -20.61 -1.33 -0.68
N ARG A 161 -21.09 -2.52 -0.39
CA ARG A 161 -20.32 -3.75 -0.52
C ARG A 161 -19.72 -3.94 -1.91
N SER A 162 -20.44 -3.53 -2.95
CA SER A 162 -20.00 -3.57 -4.35
C SER A 162 -18.69 -2.83 -4.60
N TYR A 163 -18.43 -1.73 -3.89
CA TYR A 163 -17.17 -0.99 -3.94
C TYR A 163 -15.99 -1.85 -3.43
N TRP A 164 -16.17 -2.53 -2.31
CA TRP A 164 -15.14 -3.42 -1.73
C TRP A 164 -14.88 -4.65 -2.59
N GLU A 165 -15.92 -5.23 -3.19
CA GLU A 165 -15.80 -6.35 -4.12
C GLU A 165 -15.02 -5.95 -5.39
N GLN A 166 -15.24 -4.76 -5.92
CA GLN A 166 -14.47 -4.24 -7.04
C GLN A 166 -13.01 -3.97 -6.65
N MET A 167 -12.78 -3.34 -5.51
CA MET A 167 -11.44 -3.10 -4.97
C MET A 167 -10.67 -4.42 -4.83
N TYR A 168 -11.28 -5.43 -4.21
CA TYR A 168 -10.71 -6.75 -4.04
C TYR A 168 -10.28 -7.38 -5.37
N ARG A 169 -11.17 -7.37 -6.38
CA ARG A 169 -10.87 -7.89 -7.73
C ARG A 169 -9.73 -7.12 -8.41
N ARG A 170 -9.70 -5.81 -8.26
CA ARG A 170 -8.62 -4.98 -8.83
C ARG A 170 -7.28 -5.29 -8.21
N TYR A 171 -7.21 -5.48 -6.91
CA TYR A 171 -5.98 -5.91 -6.24
C TYR A 171 -5.50 -7.26 -6.74
N SER A 172 -6.40 -8.24 -6.89
CA SER A 172 -6.08 -9.58 -7.38
C SER A 172 -5.54 -9.56 -8.82
N ASN A 173 -6.07 -8.68 -9.67
CA ASN A 173 -5.57 -8.53 -11.05
C ASN A 173 -4.24 -7.78 -11.07
N TRP A 174 -4.16 -6.63 -10.39
CA TRP A 174 -2.99 -5.76 -10.37
C TRP A 174 -1.72 -6.49 -9.90
N ILE A 175 -1.81 -7.29 -8.85
CA ILE A 175 -0.63 -7.98 -8.32
C ILE A 175 -0.07 -9.05 -9.28
N ASN A 176 -0.87 -9.56 -10.20
CA ASN A 176 -0.42 -10.51 -11.21
C ASN A 176 0.38 -9.83 -12.34
N GLU A 177 0.16 -8.52 -12.55
CA GLU A 177 0.80 -7.71 -13.59
C GLU A 177 1.92 -6.82 -13.01
N PHE A 178 2.05 -6.77 -11.68
CA PHE A 178 3.02 -5.90 -11.01
C PHE A 178 4.46 -6.42 -11.19
N ASP A 179 5.34 -5.57 -11.72
CA ASP A 179 6.72 -5.90 -12.08
C ASP A 179 7.78 -4.90 -11.59
N ALA A 180 7.36 -3.82 -10.88
CA ALA A 180 8.28 -2.76 -10.43
C ALA A 180 9.34 -3.24 -9.42
N CYS A 181 9.06 -4.32 -8.68
CA CYS A 181 10.02 -4.99 -7.79
C CYS A 181 9.58 -6.44 -7.50
N PRO A 182 10.45 -7.30 -6.92
CA PRO A 182 10.06 -8.63 -6.49
C PRO A 182 8.89 -8.63 -5.50
N VAL A 183 8.00 -9.63 -5.60
CA VAL A 183 6.80 -9.77 -4.76
C VAL A 183 6.92 -10.99 -3.86
N LEU A 184 6.62 -10.80 -2.56
CA LEU A 184 6.33 -11.86 -1.60
C LEU A 184 4.83 -11.84 -1.30
N ARG A 185 4.10 -12.92 -1.60
CA ARG A 185 2.68 -13.05 -1.24
C ARG A 185 2.54 -13.72 0.12
N LEU A 186 1.70 -13.15 0.97
CA LEU A 186 1.40 -13.67 2.30
C LEU A 186 -0.11 -13.75 2.49
N ASN A 187 -0.60 -14.95 2.82
CA ASN A 187 -1.97 -15.14 3.23
C ASN A 187 -2.14 -14.73 4.69
N ILE A 188 -3.06 -13.80 4.97
CA ILE A 188 -3.30 -13.27 6.32
C ILE A 188 -3.83 -14.30 7.32
N ASP A 189 -4.30 -15.44 6.84
CA ASP A 189 -4.80 -16.53 7.69
C ASP A 189 -3.69 -17.55 8.05
N GLU A 190 -2.47 -17.39 7.50
CA GLU A 190 -1.34 -18.32 7.68
C GLU A 190 -0.25 -17.80 8.63
N TYR A 191 -0.39 -16.58 9.15
CA TYR A 191 0.58 -16.01 10.09
C TYR A 191 -0.07 -15.21 11.20
N ASP A 192 0.64 -15.11 12.32
CA ASP A 192 0.30 -14.25 13.45
C ASP A 192 1.42 -13.23 13.68
N VAL A 193 1.10 -11.93 13.58
CA VAL A 193 2.05 -10.84 13.83
C VAL A 193 2.53 -10.77 15.28
N HIS A 194 1.80 -11.36 16.21
CA HIS A 194 2.14 -11.41 17.63
C HIS A 194 2.98 -12.65 18.00
N ASP A 195 3.04 -13.64 17.10
CA ASP A 195 3.91 -14.82 17.29
C ASP A 195 5.33 -14.53 16.75
N PRO A 196 6.35 -14.57 17.63
CA PRO A 196 7.73 -14.39 17.23
C PRO A 196 8.23 -15.33 16.13
N ALA A 197 7.81 -16.58 16.16
CA ALA A 197 8.26 -17.58 15.19
C ALA A 197 7.64 -17.32 13.80
N SER A 198 6.38 -16.95 13.76
CA SER A 198 5.67 -16.55 12.55
C SER A 198 6.36 -15.34 11.90
N MET A 199 6.68 -14.31 12.67
CA MET A 199 7.37 -13.13 12.18
C MET A 199 8.80 -13.43 11.70
N ASP A 200 9.54 -14.30 12.38
CA ASP A 200 10.86 -14.72 11.94
C ASP A 200 10.79 -15.48 10.60
N ALA A 201 9.78 -16.33 10.41
CA ALA A 201 9.56 -17.02 9.14
C ALA A 201 9.29 -16.03 7.98
N ILE A 202 8.43 -15.05 8.19
CA ILE A 202 8.17 -13.98 7.19
C ILE A 202 9.46 -13.24 6.82
N LEU A 203 10.26 -12.83 7.81
CA LEU A 203 11.50 -12.11 7.57
C LEU A 203 12.55 -12.93 6.82
N VAL A 204 12.61 -14.24 7.06
CA VAL A 204 13.45 -15.16 6.27
C VAL A 204 13.01 -15.17 4.80
N GLU A 205 11.71 -15.26 4.53
CA GLU A 205 11.20 -15.23 3.15
C GLU A 205 11.45 -13.85 2.48
N VAL A 206 11.24 -12.74 3.19
CA VAL A 206 11.59 -11.41 2.71
C VAL A 206 13.08 -11.34 2.31
N GLY A 207 13.97 -11.82 3.16
CA GLY A 207 15.41 -11.86 2.87
C GLY A 207 15.75 -12.72 1.66
N LYS A 208 15.11 -13.87 1.49
CA LYS A 208 15.28 -14.74 0.31
C LYS A 208 14.85 -14.05 -0.99
N VAL A 209 13.72 -13.31 -0.95
CA VAL A 209 13.21 -12.59 -2.12
C VAL A 209 14.17 -11.46 -2.52
N ILE A 210 14.62 -10.66 -1.54
CA ILE A 210 15.58 -9.57 -1.79
C ILE A 210 16.91 -10.10 -2.35
N SER A 211 17.39 -11.25 -1.85
CA SER A 211 18.69 -11.83 -2.26
C SER A 211 18.67 -12.43 -3.67
N LYS A 212 17.51 -12.61 -4.30
CA LYS A 212 17.39 -13.12 -5.67
C LYS A 212 17.43 -12.00 -6.74
N LYS A 213 17.43 -10.74 -6.31
CA LYS A 213 17.58 -9.56 -7.17
C LYS A 213 19.04 -9.34 -7.56
#